data_9137cf6c85866f72672ee23da3b52e25
#
_entry.id   9137cf6c85866f72672ee23da3b52e25
#
_cell.length_a   1.000
_cell.length_b   1.000
_cell.length_c   1.000
_cell.angle_alpha   90.00
_cell.angle_beta   90.00
_cell.angle_gamma   90.00
#
_symmetry.space_group_name_H-M   'P 1'
#
loop_
_entity.id
_entity.type
_entity.pdbx_description
1 polymer ?
#
loop_
_entity_poly.entity_id
_entity_poly.type
_entity_poly.pdbx_seq_one_letter_code
_entity_poly.pdbx_strand_id
1 'polypeptide(L)'
;MRLLSAAPGRDPREIVRHFTPNWFAANMGTGILALMLAAFPYGHWGQLEIARGLWAVNVFFFVLFAALFTGRALFYPRSFAKLFEHPVQSLFIGAIPMGFATIINGLLDFWPITPQTLAIAQGLWWVDVLMALISALLIPFFMFTAHEHSI
;
A
#
# COMPACT_ATOMS: atom_id res chain seq x y z
N MET A 1 12.80 -19.75 -38.98
CA MET A 1 13.84 -19.17 -38.16
C MET A 1 13.42 -17.75 -37.84
N ARG A 2 12.54 -17.59 -36.80
CA ARG A 2 12.06 -16.29 -36.27
C ARG A 2 12.18 -16.36 -34.77
N LEU A 3 13.39 -16.35 -34.27
CA LEU A 3 13.71 -16.30 -32.86
C LEU A 3 14.62 -15.11 -32.65
N LEU A 4 14.07 -13.97 -32.43
CA LEU A 4 14.61 -12.78 -31.74
C LEU A 4 13.63 -11.63 -31.99
N SER A 5 12.36 -11.82 -31.60
CA SER A 5 11.49 -10.69 -31.34
C SER A 5 11.99 -10.07 -30.05
N ALA A 6 12.62 -8.89 -30.16
CA ALA A 6 13.01 -8.07 -29.04
C ALA A 6 11.85 -8.01 -28.05
N ALA A 7 12.13 -8.28 -26.78
CA ALA A 7 11.18 -8.06 -25.70
C ALA A 7 10.68 -6.62 -25.83
N PRO A 8 9.37 -6.37 -25.98
CA PRO A 8 8.87 -5.02 -26.05
C PRO A 8 9.28 -4.31 -24.77
N GLY A 9 10.04 -3.23 -24.91
CA GLY A 9 10.34 -2.35 -23.77
C GLY A 9 9.01 -2.03 -23.10
N ARG A 10 8.87 -2.38 -21.82
CA ARG A 10 7.62 -2.14 -21.08
C ARG A 10 7.35 -0.66 -21.11
N ASP A 11 6.37 -0.25 -21.91
CA ASP A 11 5.90 1.14 -21.94
C ASP A 11 5.49 1.50 -20.50
N PRO A 12 6.01 2.60 -19.91
CA PRO A 12 5.62 3.05 -18.58
C PRO A 12 4.10 3.14 -18.41
N ARG A 13 3.38 3.39 -19.49
CA ARG A 13 1.90 3.42 -19.53
C ARG A 13 1.28 2.06 -19.23
N GLU A 14 1.91 0.96 -19.64
CA GLU A 14 1.44 -0.39 -19.34
C GLU A 14 1.66 -0.74 -17.88
N ILE A 15 2.74 -0.26 -17.26
CA ILE A 15 2.99 -0.46 -15.82
C ILE A 15 1.85 0.16 -15.01
N VAL A 16 1.47 1.41 -15.31
CA VAL A 16 0.36 2.08 -14.63
C VAL A 16 -0.96 1.37 -14.89
N ARG A 17 -1.23 0.97 -16.13
CA ARG A 17 -2.49 0.30 -16.53
C ARG A 17 -2.71 -1.03 -15.83
N HIS A 18 -1.62 -1.78 -15.58
CA HIS A 18 -1.67 -3.12 -14.98
C HIS A 18 -1.25 -3.17 -13.52
N PHE A 19 -1.03 -2.02 -12.88
CA PHE A 19 -0.67 -1.96 -11.48
C PHE A 19 -1.80 -2.52 -10.60
N THR A 20 -1.49 -3.43 -9.68
CA THR A 20 -2.47 -4.08 -8.81
C THR A 20 -2.26 -3.70 -7.34
N PRO A 21 -3.33 -3.65 -6.51
CA PRO A 21 -3.22 -3.30 -5.10
C PRO A 21 -2.44 -4.31 -4.26
N ASN A 22 -2.14 -5.49 -4.79
CA ASN A 22 -1.35 -6.53 -4.12
C ASN A 22 0.02 -6.04 -3.63
N TRP A 23 0.62 -5.06 -4.32
CA TRP A 23 1.90 -4.47 -3.92
C TRP A 23 1.86 -3.77 -2.57
N PHE A 24 0.69 -3.28 -2.15
CA PHE A 24 0.53 -2.69 -0.82
C PHE A 24 0.67 -3.71 0.32
N ALA A 25 0.49 -5.00 0.07
CA ALA A 25 0.79 -6.04 1.04
C ALA A 25 2.28 -6.10 1.40
N ALA A 26 3.17 -5.82 0.43
CA ALA A 26 4.59 -5.69 0.71
C ALA A 26 4.89 -4.50 1.62
N ASN A 27 4.22 -3.35 1.41
CA ASN A 27 4.33 -2.19 2.31
C ASN A 27 3.88 -2.51 3.72
N MET A 28 2.74 -3.18 3.88
CA MET A 28 2.25 -3.60 5.20
C MET A 28 3.30 -4.46 5.92
N GLY A 29 3.85 -5.47 5.23
CA GLY A 29 4.86 -6.36 5.81
C GLY A 29 6.17 -5.65 6.16
N THR A 30 6.70 -4.83 5.24
CA THR A 30 7.94 -4.08 5.46
C THR A 30 7.78 -3.04 6.57
N GLY A 31 6.63 -2.36 6.61
CA GLY A 31 6.34 -1.37 7.64
C GLY A 31 6.24 -2.00 9.04
N ILE A 32 5.52 -3.12 9.18
CA ILE A 32 5.44 -3.84 10.45
C ILE A 32 6.83 -4.36 10.87
N LEU A 33 7.63 -4.89 9.93
CA LEU A 33 8.99 -5.33 10.23
C LEU A 33 9.83 -4.18 10.79
N ALA A 34 9.74 -2.98 10.21
CA ALA A 34 10.46 -1.80 10.68
C ALA A 34 10.07 -1.43 12.12
N LEU A 35 8.76 -1.39 12.42
CA LEU A 35 8.24 -1.08 13.75
C LEU A 35 8.63 -2.13 14.78
N MET A 36 8.50 -3.42 14.45
CA MET A 36 8.88 -4.51 15.34
C MET A 36 10.39 -4.54 15.60
N LEU A 37 11.19 -4.23 14.59
CA LEU A 37 12.63 -4.12 14.76
C LEU A 37 13.00 -2.94 15.68
N ALA A 38 12.32 -1.81 15.58
CA ALA A 38 12.51 -0.67 16.48
C ALA A 38 12.11 -0.97 17.92
N ALA A 39 11.02 -1.72 18.13
CA ALA A 39 10.49 -2.08 19.43
C ALA A 39 11.20 -3.27 20.08
N PHE A 40 12.11 -3.95 19.39
CA PHE A 40 12.74 -5.17 19.89
C PHE A 40 13.70 -4.88 21.06
N PRO A 41 13.45 -5.46 22.26
CA PRO A 41 14.12 -5.03 23.50
C PRO A 41 15.59 -5.48 23.63
N TYR A 42 16.01 -6.49 22.86
CA TYR A 42 17.38 -7.05 22.91
C TYR A 42 18.24 -6.55 21.75
N GLY A 43 17.97 -5.32 21.32
CA GLY A 43 18.61 -4.75 20.14
C GLY A 43 20.11 -4.53 20.31
N HIS A 44 20.83 -4.79 19.22
CA HIS A 44 22.24 -4.51 19.07
C HIS A 44 22.49 -3.16 18.38
N TRP A 45 23.75 -2.74 18.37
CA TRP A 45 24.18 -1.52 17.71
C TRP A 45 23.68 -1.46 16.26
N GLY A 46 23.06 -0.35 15.89
CA GLY A 46 22.53 -0.11 14.53
C GLY A 46 21.11 -0.61 14.25
N GLN A 47 20.47 -1.33 15.19
CA GLN A 47 19.12 -1.84 14.99
C GLN A 47 18.11 -0.72 14.68
N LEU A 48 18.16 0.37 15.43
CA LEU A 48 17.25 1.51 15.23
C LEU A 48 17.48 2.19 13.87
N GLU A 49 18.74 2.27 13.42
CA GLU A 49 19.07 2.85 12.11
C GLU A 49 18.58 1.95 10.97
N ILE A 50 18.69 0.63 11.11
CA ILE A 50 18.13 -0.32 10.15
C ILE A 50 16.61 -0.19 10.11
N ALA A 51 15.96 -0.14 11.27
CA ALA A 51 14.51 0.03 11.37
C ALA A 51 14.04 1.32 10.71
N ARG A 52 14.74 2.44 10.96
CA ARG A 52 14.49 3.73 10.34
C ARG A 52 14.70 3.70 8.84
N GLY A 53 15.76 3.04 8.36
CA GLY A 53 16.03 2.83 6.95
C GLY A 53 14.93 2.03 6.25
N LEU A 54 14.49 0.92 6.86
CA LEU A 54 13.37 0.12 6.35
C LEU A 54 12.07 0.93 6.30
N TRP A 55 11.79 1.71 7.33
CA TRP A 55 10.61 2.59 7.33
C TRP A 55 10.69 3.65 6.23
N ALA A 56 11.84 4.30 6.02
CA ALA A 56 12.01 5.27 4.95
C ALA A 56 11.81 4.65 3.55
N VAL A 57 12.34 3.45 3.33
CA VAL A 57 12.12 2.67 2.10
C VAL A 57 10.63 2.32 1.94
N ASN A 58 9.97 1.94 3.03
CA ASN A 58 8.54 1.64 3.03
C ASN A 58 7.70 2.87 2.64
N VAL A 59 8.01 4.05 3.19
CA VAL A 59 7.36 5.32 2.82
C VAL A 59 7.54 5.62 1.33
N PHE A 60 8.76 5.47 0.81
CA PHE A 60 9.04 5.68 -0.61
C PHE A 60 8.20 4.78 -1.51
N PHE A 61 8.18 3.46 -1.22
CA PHE A 61 7.38 2.52 -2.01
C PHE A 61 5.89 2.77 -1.87
N PHE A 62 5.41 3.14 -0.69
CA PHE A 62 4.00 3.47 -0.50
C PHE A 62 3.58 4.65 -1.37
N VAL A 63 4.36 5.73 -1.38
CA VAL A 63 4.09 6.90 -2.22
C VAL A 63 4.12 6.54 -3.70
N LEU A 64 5.10 5.74 -4.12
CA LEU A 64 5.20 5.25 -5.49
C LEU A 64 3.97 4.41 -5.88
N PHE A 65 3.58 3.45 -5.05
CA PHE A 65 2.42 2.59 -5.31
C PHE A 65 1.11 3.37 -5.28
N ALA A 66 0.97 4.32 -4.35
CA ALA A 66 -0.18 5.21 -4.30
C ALA A 66 -0.29 6.07 -5.56
N ALA A 67 0.83 6.59 -6.06
CA ALA A 67 0.87 7.34 -7.32
C ALA A 67 0.48 6.47 -8.52
N LEU A 68 1.00 5.23 -8.61
CA LEU A 68 0.66 4.29 -9.68
C LEU A 68 -0.82 3.87 -9.61
N PHE A 69 -1.33 3.60 -8.42
CA PHE A 69 -2.73 3.22 -8.20
C PHE A 69 -3.69 4.34 -8.53
N THR A 70 -3.40 5.56 -8.07
CA THR A 70 -4.18 6.77 -8.40
C THR A 70 -4.08 7.08 -9.90
N GLY A 71 -2.89 6.96 -10.48
CA GLY A 71 -2.70 7.10 -11.93
C GLY A 71 -3.54 6.11 -12.72
N ARG A 72 -3.62 4.84 -12.28
CA ARG A 72 -4.51 3.86 -12.90
C ARG A 72 -5.99 4.27 -12.81
N ALA A 73 -6.42 4.77 -11.65
CA ALA A 73 -7.80 5.21 -11.45
C ALA A 73 -8.17 6.40 -12.35
N LEU A 74 -7.26 7.37 -12.50
CA LEU A 74 -7.50 8.59 -13.28
C LEU A 74 -7.38 8.37 -14.79
N PHE A 75 -6.33 7.69 -15.25
CA PHE A 75 -6.05 7.54 -16.69
C PHE A 75 -6.70 6.31 -17.31
N TYR A 76 -7.01 5.28 -16.51
CA TYR A 76 -7.56 4.01 -16.99
C TYR A 76 -8.79 3.55 -16.18
N PRO A 77 -9.87 4.36 -16.07
CA PRO A 77 -11.02 4.07 -15.20
C PRO A 77 -11.71 2.74 -15.54
N ARG A 78 -11.77 2.36 -16.83
CA ARG A 78 -12.31 1.06 -17.24
C ARG A 78 -11.45 -0.13 -16.76
N SER A 79 -10.12 0.02 -16.75
CA SER A 79 -9.21 -1.00 -16.23
C SER A 79 -9.22 -1.03 -14.71
N PHE A 80 -9.46 0.11 -14.07
CA PHE A 80 -9.62 0.22 -12.61
C PHE A 80 -10.90 -0.47 -12.13
N ALA A 81 -12.03 -0.26 -12.80
CA ALA A 81 -13.31 -0.90 -12.47
C ALA A 81 -13.21 -2.43 -12.48
N LYS A 82 -12.44 -3.00 -13.40
CA LYS A 82 -12.22 -4.46 -13.46
C LYS A 82 -11.48 -5.04 -12.24
N LEU A 83 -10.83 -4.21 -11.41
CA LEU A 83 -10.24 -4.68 -10.15
C LEU A 83 -11.30 -5.22 -9.17
N PHE A 84 -12.47 -4.61 -9.19
CA PHE A 84 -13.58 -4.97 -8.31
C PHE A 84 -14.31 -6.23 -8.79
N GLU A 85 -14.17 -6.59 -10.07
CA GLU A 85 -14.72 -7.83 -10.64
C GLU A 85 -13.86 -9.05 -10.26
N HIS A 86 -12.58 -8.85 -9.88
CA HIS A 86 -11.67 -9.92 -9.45
C HIS A 86 -11.72 -10.11 -7.94
N PRO A 87 -12.20 -11.28 -7.43
CA PRO A 87 -12.35 -11.55 -6.00
C PRO A 87 -11.07 -11.30 -5.20
N VAL A 88 -9.95 -11.81 -5.71
CA VAL A 88 -8.65 -11.73 -5.03
C VAL A 88 -8.10 -10.29 -5.03
N GLN A 89 -8.21 -9.57 -6.14
CA GLN A 89 -7.66 -8.21 -6.24
C GLN A 89 -8.44 -7.20 -5.41
N SER A 90 -9.75 -7.36 -5.28
CA SER A 90 -10.59 -6.50 -4.45
C SER A 90 -10.23 -6.62 -2.97
N LEU A 91 -9.86 -7.80 -2.48
CA LEU A 91 -9.43 -8.01 -1.09
C LEU A 91 -8.17 -7.20 -0.73
N PHE A 92 -7.23 -7.06 -1.69
CA PHE A 92 -5.98 -6.33 -1.46
C PHE A 92 -6.17 -4.80 -1.36
N ILE A 93 -7.35 -4.26 -1.65
CA ILE A 93 -7.65 -2.84 -1.41
C ILE A 93 -7.54 -2.52 0.08
N GLY A 94 -7.91 -3.46 0.97
CA GLY A 94 -7.72 -3.34 2.41
C GLY A 94 -6.27 -3.26 2.88
N ALA A 95 -5.30 -3.68 2.06
CA ALA A 95 -3.89 -3.55 2.38
C ALA A 95 -3.38 -2.10 2.29
N ILE A 96 -4.10 -1.22 1.58
CA ILE A 96 -3.73 0.19 1.43
C ILE A 96 -3.76 0.92 2.79
N PRO A 97 -4.90 0.98 3.52
CA PRO A 97 -4.93 1.60 4.84
C PRO A 97 -3.99 0.89 5.83
N MET A 98 -3.89 -0.44 5.80
CA MET A 98 -2.96 -1.16 6.68
C MET A 98 -1.49 -0.77 6.43
N GLY A 99 -1.07 -0.60 5.17
CA GLY A 99 0.26 -0.10 4.83
C GLY A 99 0.45 1.35 5.28
N PHE A 100 -0.57 2.19 5.14
CA PHE A 100 -0.53 3.59 5.56
C PHE A 100 -0.44 3.74 7.08
N ALA A 101 -1.15 2.92 7.86
CA ALA A 101 -1.04 2.89 9.30
C ALA A 101 0.40 2.65 9.78
N THR A 102 1.18 1.79 9.11
CA THR A 102 2.59 1.58 9.47
C THR A 102 3.46 2.81 9.23
N ILE A 103 3.12 3.64 8.27
CA ILE A 103 3.81 4.91 8.00
C ILE A 103 3.52 5.91 9.12
N ILE A 104 2.26 6.02 9.54
CA ILE A 104 1.83 6.93 10.63
C ILE A 104 2.49 6.53 11.95
N ASN A 105 2.49 5.24 12.28
CA ASN A 105 3.15 4.74 13.48
C ASN A 105 4.67 4.98 13.44
N GLY A 106 5.32 4.72 12.31
CA GLY A 106 6.73 4.99 12.15
C GLY A 106 7.08 6.49 12.21
N LEU A 107 6.16 7.38 11.82
CA LEU A 107 6.35 8.81 12.01
C LEU A 107 6.44 9.16 13.50
N LEU A 108 5.67 8.49 14.35
CA LEU A 108 5.69 8.70 15.81
C LEU A 108 6.89 8.00 16.48
N ASP A 109 7.34 6.86 15.95
CA ASP A 109 8.45 6.09 16.53
C ASP A 109 9.83 6.66 16.13
N PHE A 110 9.98 7.16 14.90
CA PHE A 110 11.27 7.56 14.34
C PHE A 110 11.51 9.06 14.29
N TRP A 111 10.49 9.88 14.55
CA TRP A 111 10.57 11.34 14.51
C TRP A 111 10.36 11.95 15.90
N PRO A 112 10.95 13.11 16.20
CA PRO A 112 10.69 13.81 17.47
C PRO A 112 9.19 14.10 17.66
N ILE A 113 8.67 13.73 18.82
CA ILE A 113 7.28 14.01 19.18
C ILE A 113 7.15 15.49 19.54
N THR A 114 6.68 16.28 18.59
CA THR A 114 6.36 17.69 18.74
C THR A 114 4.85 17.91 18.55
N PRO A 115 4.28 19.03 19.00
CA PRO A 115 2.88 19.36 18.72
C PRO A 115 2.55 19.32 17.22
N GLN A 116 3.50 19.71 16.37
CA GLN A 116 3.35 19.65 14.91
C GLN A 116 3.33 18.22 14.39
N THR A 117 4.26 17.37 14.85
CA THR A 117 4.30 15.94 14.47
C THR A 117 3.02 15.24 14.87
N LEU A 118 2.51 15.52 16.09
CA LEU A 118 1.23 14.95 16.55
C LEU A 118 0.04 15.41 15.70
N ALA A 119 -0.01 16.70 15.35
CA ALA A 119 -1.09 17.23 14.51
C ALA A 119 -1.08 16.61 13.11
N ILE A 120 0.11 16.43 12.52
CA ILE A 120 0.27 15.76 11.23
C ILE A 120 -0.17 14.29 11.35
N ALA A 121 0.34 13.56 12.33
CA ALA A 121 0.00 12.16 12.56
C ALA A 121 -1.51 11.98 12.77
N GLN A 122 -2.14 12.86 13.53
CA GLN A 122 -3.59 12.86 13.77
C GLN A 122 -4.38 13.13 12.48
N GLY A 123 -3.95 14.07 11.65
CA GLY A 123 -4.58 14.35 10.36
C GLY A 123 -4.48 13.14 9.41
N LEU A 124 -3.30 12.53 9.31
CA LEU A 124 -3.08 11.32 8.51
C LEU A 124 -3.89 10.13 9.06
N TRP A 125 -3.99 10.00 10.37
CA TRP A 125 -4.80 8.96 11.02
C TRP A 125 -6.28 9.06 10.65
N TRP A 126 -6.86 10.27 10.62
CA TRP A 126 -8.26 10.44 10.16
C TRP A 126 -8.44 10.04 8.69
N VAL A 127 -7.46 10.35 7.84
CA VAL A 127 -7.47 9.88 6.44
C VAL A 127 -7.43 8.36 6.38
N ASP A 128 -6.58 7.74 7.19
CA ASP A 128 -6.45 6.28 7.27
C ASP A 128 -7.73 5.61 7.75
N VAL A 129 -8.35 6.14 8.81
CA VAL A 129 -9.66 5.66 9.32
C VAL A 129 -10.72 5.72 8.22
N LEU A 130 -10.78 6.81 7.45
CA LEU A 130 -11.74 6.93 6.36
C LEU A 130 -11.48 5.88 5.27
N MET A 131 -10.23 5.69 4.88
CA MET A 131 -9.84 4.66 3.89
C MET A 131 -10.17 3.25 4.39
N ALA A 132 -9.89 2.97 5.67
CA ALA A 132 -10.18 1.69 6.30
C ALA A 132 -11.69 1.41 6.32
N LEU A 133 -12.51 2.38 6.71
CA LEU A 133 -13.97 2.25 6.71
C LEU A 133 -14.53 2.03 5.30
N ILE A 134 -14.05 2.81 4.32
CA ILE A 134 -14.46 2.65 2.93
C ILE A 134 -14.12 1.24 2.43
N SER A 135 -12.90 0.76 2.65
CA SER A 135 -12.50 -0.57 2.21
C SER A 135 -13.26 -1.68 2.95
N ALA A 136 -13.51 -1.53 4.25
CA ALA A 136 -14.26 -2.47 5.05
C ALA A 136 -15.74 -2.61 4.62
N LEU A 137 -16.32 -1.56 4.04
CA LEU A 137 -17.69 -1.60 3.51
C LEU A 137 -17.72 -2.06 2.05
N LEU A 138 -16.81 -1.56 1.22
CA LEU A 138 -16.79 -1.86 -0.21
C LEU A 138 -16.42 -3.31 -0.51
N ILE A 139 -15.44 -3.87 0.20
CA ILE A 139 -14.99 -5.24 -0.08
C ILE A 139 -16.09 -6.27 0.13
N PRO A 140 -16.77 -6.33 1.30
CA PRO A 140 -17.89 -7.25 1.49
C PRO A 140 -19.04 -6.97 0.52
N PHE A 141 -19.36 -5.70 0.27
CA PHE A 141 -20.42 -5.34 -0.67
C PHE A 141 -20.17 -5.95 -2.05
N PHE A 142 -18.98 -5.79 -2.62
CA PHE A 142 -18.65 -6.39 -3.91
C PHE A 142 -18.56 -7.92 -3.85
N MET A 143 -18.09 -8.49 -2.75
CA MET A 143 -18.08 -9.95 -2.59
C MET A 143 -19.49 -10.56 -2.63
N PHE A 144 -20.48 -9.90 -2.05
CA PHE A 144 -21.84 -10.43 -2.00
C PHE A 144 -22.70 -10.05 -3.21
N THR A 145 -22.37 -8.96 -3.93
CA THR A 145 -23.22 -8.46 -5.02
C THR A 145 -22.66 -8.71 -6.41
N ALA A 146 -21.33 -8.70 -6.57
CA ALA A 146 -20.69 -8.76 -7.88
C ALA A 146 -20.11 -10.13 -8.22
N HIS A 147 -19.93 -11.03 -7.24
CA HIS A 147 -19.44 -12.37 -7.50
C HIS A 147 -20.60 -13.33 -7.53
N GLU A 148 -21.02 -13.75 -8.72
CA GLU A 148 -21.88 -14.92 -8.86
C GLU A 148 -21.12 -16.12 -8.28
N HIS A 149 -21.69 -16.71 -7.23
CA HIS A 149 -21.21 -18.00 -6.72
C HIS A 149 -21.51 -19.04 -7.77
N SER A 150 -20.51 -19.37 -8.61
CA SER A 150 -20.56 -20.58 -9.41
C SER A 150 -20.53 -21.77 -8.45
N ILE A 151 -21.72 -22.34 -8.21
CA ILE A 151 -21.92 -23.62 -7.55
C ILE A 151 -21.41 -24.72 -8.49
#